data_9a99d51d2c269eaf29a0b820e620500d
#
_entry.id   9a99d51d2c269eaf29a0b820e620500d
#
_cell.length_a   1.000
_cell.length_b   1.000
_cell.length_c   1.000
_cell.angle_alpha   90.00
_cell.angle_beta   90.00
_cell.angle_gamma   90.00
#
_symmetry.space_group_name_H-M   'P 1'
#
loop_
_entity.id
_entity.type
_entity.pdbx_description
1 polymer ?
#
loop_
_entity_poly.entity_id
_entity_poly.type
_entity_poly.pdbx_seq_one_letter_code
_entity_poly.pdbx_strand_id
1 'polypeptide(L)'
;MAKNSAANLLTSVDSLFTTQEERDIASQPRVQEIPIDQIDDFPNHPFKVRMDDNMIEMAESVKQHGILVPAIVRPKENGHYEMVAGHRRKLACTLIAKLQLPCIVRELTDEEATVIMVDSNLQREQLLPSEKAFAYKMKLDAMRRQAGRPSKENGATVLPHFSGKKSREILAEQAGESHEQV
;
A
#
# COMPACT_ATOMS: atom_id res chain seq x y z
N MET A 1 10.90 45.84 -6.73
CA MET A 1 10.21 44.55 -6.50
C MET A 1 10.96 43.48 -7.27
N ALA A 2 11.97 42.87 -6.66
CA ALA A 2 12.66 41.68 -7.19
C ALA A 2 13.51 41.07 -6.06
N LYS A 3 12.93 40.24 -5.20
CA LYS A 3 13.66 39.55 -4.12
C LYS A 3 13.34 38.06 -3.95
N ASN A 4 12.62 37.43 -4.88
CA ASN A 4 12.26 36.00 -4.74
C ASN A 4 12.98 35.05 -5.72
N SER A 5 13.95 35.50 -6.49
CA SER A 5 14.63 34.66 -7.51
C SER A 5 15.84 33.89 -6.98
N ALA A 6 16.48 34.35 -5.90
CA ALA A 6 17.71 33.74 -5.41
C ALA A 6 17.49 32.50 -4.54
N ALA A 7 16.38 32.42 -3.80
CA ALA A 7 16.07 31.26 -2.94
C ALA A 7 15.72 29.99 -3.75
N ASN A 8 15.09 30.14 -4.92
CA ASN A 8 14.76 29.02 -5.81
C ASN A 8 15.99 28.49 -6.59
N LEU A 9 17.02 29.29 -6.75
CA LEU A 9 18.26 28.86 -7.42
C LEU A 9 19.19 28.07 -6.49
N LEU A 10 19.12 28.32 -5.18
CA LEU A 10 19.93 27.61 -4.19
C LEU A 10 19.47 26.16 -3.97
N THR A 11 18.17 25.87 -4.03
CA THR A 11 17.65 24.50 -4.00
C THR A 11 18.01 23.68 -5.24
N SER A 12 18.23 24.34 -6.38
CA SER A 12 18.66 23.71 -7.63
C SER A 12 20.16 23.34 -7.64
N VAL A 13 20.99 24.05 -6.89
CA VAL A 13 22.45 23.84 -6.86
C VAL A 13 22.78 22.62 -5.97
N ASP A 14 22.10 22.43 -4.85
CA ASP A 14 22.29 21.25 -3.99
C ASP A 14 21.94 19.92 -4.72
N SER A 15 20.97 19.96 -5.61
CA SER A 15 20.60 18.79 -6.43
C SER A 15 21.65 18.40 -7.47
N LEU A 16 22.57 19.30 -7.82
CA LEU A 16 23.66 19.04 -8.77
C LEU A 16 24.87 18.34 -8.11
N PHE A 17 24.97 18.41 -6.79
CA PHE A 17 26.07 17.79 -6.02
C PHE A 17 25.69 16.44 -5.38
N THR A 18 24.40 16.06 -5.40
CA THR A 18 23.97 14.73 -4.96
C THR A 18 24.36 13.69 -6.01
N THR A 19 25.09 12.67 -5.58
CA THR A 19 25.43 11.53 -6.44
C THR A 19 24.18 10.75 -6.81
N GLN A 20 24.22 9.98 -7.91
CA GLN A 20 23.11 9.11 -8.30
C GLN A 20 22.75 8.13 -7.16
N GLU A 21 23.76 7.61 -6.47
CA GLU A 21 23.59 6.73 -5.31
C GLU A 21 22.85 7.38 -4.15
N GLU A 22 23.11 8.65 -3.85
CA GLU A 22 22.39 9.39 -2.81
C GLU A 22 20.93 9.67 -3.19
N ARG A 23 20.64 9.90 -4.48
CA ARG A 23 19.26 10.04 -4.99
C ARG A 23 18.51 8.72 -4.91
N ASP A 24 19.16 7.62 -5.24
CA ASP A 24 18.59 6.27 -5.17
C ASP A 24 18.32 5.87 -3.71
N ILE A 25 19.24 6.21 -2.79
CA ILE A 25 19.03 6.00 -1.35
C ILE A 25 17.90 6.89 -0.80
N ALA A 26 17.80 8.14 -1.26
CA ALA A 26 16.72 9.05 -0.85
C ALA A 26 15.36 8.62 -1.37
N SER A 27 15.30 7.94 -2.52
CA SER A 27 14.07 7.41 -3.11
C SER A 27 13.64 6.05 -2.55
N GLN A 28 14.48 5.38 -1.75
CA GLN A 28 14.12 4.11 -1.13
C GLN A 28 13.00 4.30 -0.09
N PRO A 29 12.01 3.41 -0.05
CA PRO A 29 10.93 3.46 0.92
C PRO A 29 11.50 3.29 2.34
N ARG A 30 11.46 4.35 3.14
CA ARG A 30 11.92 4.34 4.52
C ARG A 30 10.81 3.91 5.47
N VAL A 31 11.17 3.10 6.47
CA VAL A 31 10.26 2.76 7.56
C VAL A 31 10.16 3.96 8.51
N GLN A 32 8.93 4.37 8.80
CA GLN A 32 8.60 5.46 9.71
C GLN A 32 7.65 4.95 10.80
N GLU A 33 7.87 5.39 12.03
CA GLU A 33 6.92 5.13 13.15
C GLU A 33 5.79 6.15 13.08
N ILE A 34 4.59 5.69 12.73
CA ILE A 34 3.41 6.56 12.56
C ILE A 34 2.44 6.30 13.73
N PRO A 35 1.91 7.37 14.38
CA PRO A 35 0.86 7.24 15.38
C PRO A 35 -0.37 6.53 14.81
N ILE A 36 -0.90 5.54 15.55
CA ILE A 36 -2.01 4.70 15.08
C ILE A 36 -3.30 5.50 14.85
N ASP A 37 -3.50 6.56 15.61
CA ASP A 37 -4.62 7.51 15.51
C ASP A 37 -4.59 8.34 14.21
N GLN A 38 -3.43 8.49 13.60
CA GLN A 38 -3.26 9.15 12.30
C GLN A 38 -3.42 8.20 11.10
N ILE A 39 -3.67 6.92 11.34
CA ILE A 39 -3.82 5.91 10.29
C ILE A 39 -5.29 5.54 10.15
N ASP A 40 -5.92 6.00 9.08
CA ASP A 40 -7.29 5.64 8.71
C ASP A 40 -7.34 4.25 8.06
N ASP A 41 -8.47 3.57 8.18
CA ASP A 41 -8.67 2.30 7.49
C ASP A 41 -9.02 2.52 6.01
N PHE A 42 -8.66 1.55 5.17
CA PHE A 42 -8.97 1.58 3.74
C PHE A 42 -10.48 1.54 3.50
N PRO A 43 -11.04 2.45 2.68
CA PRO A 43 -12.47 2.48 2.42
C PRO A 43 -12.93 1.20 1.72
N ASN A 44 -14.09 0.68 2.13
CA ASN A 44 -14.68 -0.55 1.57
C ASN A 44 -13.75 -1.78 1.59
N HIS A 45 -12.89 -1.88 2.61
CA HIS A 45 -11.97 -3.01 2.78
C HIS A 45 -12.77 -4.33 2.86
N PRO A 46 -12.59 -5.27 1.90
CA PRO A 46 -13.44 -6.47 1.83
C PRO A 46 -13.12 -7.52 2.90
N PHE A 47 -11.89 -7.49 3.43
CA PHE A 47 -11.40 -8.50 4.34
C PHE A 47 -11.59 -8.05 5.79
N LYS A 48 -12.46 -8.74 6.52
CA LYS A 48 -12.68 -8.44 7.94
C LYS A 48 -11.52 -8.95 8.79
N VAL A 49 -11.00 -8.10 9.66
CA VAL A 49 -10.07 -8.53 10.70
C VAL A 49 -10.89 -9.18 11.81
N ARG A 50 -10.67 -10.47 12.06
CA ARG A 50 -11.38 -11.23 13.10
C ARG A 50 -10.53 -11.30 14.36
N MET A 51 -11.22 -11.28 15.51
CA MET A 51 -10.64 -11.59 16.81
C MET A 51 -10.70 -13.11 16.99
N ASP A 52 -9.66 -13.77 16.56
CA ASP A 52 -9.45 -15.23 16.67
C ASP A 52 -8.17 -15.50 17.48
N ASP A 53 -7.93 -16.78 17.79
CA ASP A 53 -6.74 -17.19 18.54
C ASP A 53 -5.44 -16.77 17.84
N ASN A 54 -5.42 -16.83 16.51
CA ASN A 54 -4.29 -16.33 15.70
C ASN A 54 -4.06 -14.82 15.86
N MET A 55 -5.09 -14.05 16.20
CA MET A 55 -4.95 -12.62 16.45
C MET A 55 -4.34 -12.37 17.82
N ILE A 56 -4.71 -13.17 18.82
CA ILE A 56 -4.15 -13.12 20.17
C ILE A 56 -2.66 -13.50 20.12
N GLU A 57 -2.31 -14.59 19.47
CA GLU A 57 -0.92 -15.00 19.26
C GLU A 57 -0.10 -13.92 18.54
N MET A 58 -0.68 -13.27 17.52
CA MET A 58 -0.02 -12.16 16.84
C MET A 58 0.22 -10.98 17.80
N ALA A 59 -0.75 -10.63 18.66
CA ALA A 59 -0.59 -9.56 19.63
C ALA A 59 0.51 -9.87 20.65
N GLU A 60 0.58 -11.12 21.13
CA GLU A 60 1.65 -11.57 22.02
C GLU A 60 3.02 -11.53 21.34
N SER A 61 3.11 -12.01 20.09
CA SER A 61 4.34 -11.93 19.30
C SER A 61 4.79 -10.49 19.10
N VAL A 62 3.87 -9.56 18.77
CA VAL A 62 4.17 -8.13 18.63
C VAL A 62 4.63 -7.52 19.95
N LYS A 63 4.11 -7.98 21.09
CA LYS A 63 4.52 -7.54 22.42
C LYS A 63 5.96 -7.98 22.75
N GLN A 64 6.35 -9.18 22.34
CA GLN A 64 7.68 -9.74 22.63
C GLN A 64 8.77 -9.28 21.66
N HIS A 65 8.48 -9.26 20.38
CA HIS A 65 9.47 -9.05 19.31
C HIS A 65 9.27 -7.73 18.54
N GLY A 66 8.17 -7.01 18.80
CA GLY A 66 7.79 -5.87 17.99
C GLY A 66 7.21 -6.28 16.62
N ILE A 67 7.11 -5.31 15.73
CA ILE A 67 6.66 -5.54 14.37
C ILE A 67 7.86 -5.72 13.45
N LEU A 68 8.08 -6.93 12.99
CA LEU A 68 9.20 -7.29 12.10
C LEU A 68 8.97 -6.84 10.65
N VAL A 69 7.73 -6.87 10.19
CA VAL A 69 7.35 -6.46 8.83
C VAL A 69 6.50 -5.21 8.91
N PRO A 70 6.95 -4.07 8.39
CA PRO A 70 6.21 -2.81 8.46
C PRO A 70 4.89 -2.88 7.68
N ALA A 71 3.92 -2.06 8.08
CA ALA A 71 2.69 -1.85 7.33
C ALA A 71 2.95 -0.97 6.09
N ILE A 72 2.02 -0.97 5.13
CA ILE A 72 2.07 -0.07 3.97
C ILE A 72 0.92 0.93 4.12
N VAL A 73 1.27 2.20 4.04
CA VAL A 73 0.31 3.31 4.11
C VAL A 73 0.56 4.30 2.97
N ARG A 74 -0.46 5.06 2.62
CA ARG A 74 -0.33 6.20 1.69
C ARG A 74 -0.75 7.50 2.37
N PRO A 75 -0.15 8.64 2.03
CA PRO A 75 -0.55 9.93 2.58
C PRO A 75 -1.93 10.34 2.05
N LYS A 76 -2.69 11.08 2.88
CA LYS A 76 -3.95 11.74 2.53
C LYS A 76 -3.78 13.25 2.58
N GLU A 77 -4.64 13.97 1.88
CA GLU A 77 -4.63 15.45 1.83
C GLU A 77 -4.83 16.12 3.20
N ASN A 78 -5.50 15.43 4.12
CA ASN A 78 -5.75 15.91 5.50
C ASN A 78 -4.56 15.73 6.46
N GLY A 79 -3.40 15.28 5.98
CA GLY A 79 -2.22 15.01 6.79
C GLY A 79 -2.26 13.66 7.53
N HIS A 80 -3.32 12.87 7.40
CA HIS A 80 -3.41 11.49 7.85
C HIS A 80 -2.83 10.53 6.82
N TYR A 81 -2.78 9.26 7.20
CA TYR A 81 -2.37 8.16 6.34
C TYR A 81 -3.52 7.18 6.16
N GLU A 82 -3.61 6.56 5.01
CA GLU A 82 -4.56 5.49 4.75
C GLU A 82 -3.83 4.14 4.73
N MET A 83 -4.34 3.17 5.47
CA MET A 83 -3.78 1.83 5.56
C MET A 83 -4.05 1.05 4.29
N VAL A 84 -3.01 0.71 3.54
CA VAL A 84 -3.12 -0.15 2.34
C VAL A 84 -2.91 -1.61 2.69
N ALA A 85 -1.91 -1.92 3.52
CA ALA A 85 -1.67 -3.29 3.98
C ALA A 85 -1.16 -3.30 5.42
N GLY A 86 -1.63 -4.26 6.24
CA GLY A 86 -1.19 -4.42 7.62
C GLY A 86 -2.27 -4.23 8.69
N HIS A 87 -3.55 -4.27 8.35
CA HIS A 87 -4.68 -4.08 9.27
C HIS A 87 -4.61 -4.98 10.52
N ARG A 88 -4.17 -6.24 10.39
CA ARG A 88 -3.97 -7.13 11.55
C ARG A 88 -2.88 -6.63 12.48
N ARG A 89 -1.79 -6.05 11.95
CA ARG A 89 -0.69 -5.48 12.75
C ARG A 89 -1.14 -4.22 13.49
N LYS A 90 -1.94 -3.36 12.84
CA LYS A 90 -2.57 -2.21 13.48
C LYS A 90 -3.44 -2.65 14.65
N LEU A 91 -4.31 -3.65 14.45
CA LEU A 91 -5.15 -4.20 15.52
C LEU A 91 -4.31 -4.81 16.65
N ALA A 92 -3.26 -5.58 16.34
CA ALA A 92 -2.36 -6.14 17.34
C ALA A 92 -1.72 -5.05 18.20
N CYS A 93 -1.23 -3.97 17.58
CA CYS A 93 -0.71 -2.81 18.30
C CYS A 93 -1.75 -2.16 19.22
N THR A 94 -2.98 -2.01 18.74
CA THR A 94 -4.08 -1.45 19.55
C THR A 94 -4.37 -2.33 20.76
N LEU A 95 -4.38 -3.66 20.63
CA LEU A 95 -4.62 -4.60 21.72
C LEU A 95 -3.56 -4.55 22.82
N ILE A 96 -2.32 -4.27 22.47
CA ILE A 96 -1.22 -4.14 23.45
C ILE A 96 -0.95 -2.69 23.86
N ALA A 97 -1.84 -1.76 23.51
CA ALA A 97 -1.73 -0.32 23.78
C ALA A 97 -0.41 0.32 23.23
N LYS A 98 0.12 -0.20 22.14
CA LYS A 98 1.23 0.42 21.43
C LYS A 98 0.71 1.60 20.60
N LEU A 99 1.32 2.77 20.76
CA LEU A 99 0.82 4.02 20.17
C LEU A 99 1.28 4.25 18.72
N GLN A 100 2.35 3.57 18.30
CA GLN A 100 2.97 3.77 16.99
C GLN A 100 3.10 2.45 16.23
N LEU A 101 3.01 2.55 14.91
CA LEU A 101 3.12 1.43 13.97
C LEU A 101 4.25 1.72 12.99
N PRO A 102 5.25 0.82 12.83
CA PRO A 102 6.22 0.97 11.77
C PRO A 102 5.57 0.78 10.40
N CYS A 103 5.66 1.80 9.56
CA CYS A 103 5.01 1.87 8.26
C CYS A 103 5.99 2.27 7.17
N ILE A 104 5.78 1.76 5.97
CA ILE A 104 6.36 2.26 4.74
C ILE A 104 5.34 3.19 4.10
N VAL A 105 5.68 4.46 3.96
CA VAL A 105 4.85 5.45 3.28
C VAL A 105 5.13 5.35 1.77
N ARG A 106 4.07 5.17 0.98
CA ARG A 106 4.13 5.13 -0.48
C ARG A 106 3.08 6.06 -1.07
N GLU A 107 3.48 6.88 -2.01
CA GLU A 107 2.53 7.64 -2.83
C GLU A 107 1.90 6.70 -3.85
N LEU A 108 0.62 6.42 -3.68
CA LEU A 108 -0.15 5.48 -4.49
C LEU A 108 -1.44 6.12 -4.95
N THR A 109 -1.82 5.87 -6.19
CA THR A 109 -3.17 6.20 -6.67
C THR A 109 -4.20 5.29 -6.01
N ASP A 110 -5.50 5.61 -6.14
CA ASP A 110 -6.59 4.79 -5.60
C ASP A 110 -6.60 3.39 -6.21
N GLU A 111 -6.27 3.30 -7.49
CA GLU A 111 -6.21 2.04 -8.22
C GLU A 111 -5.04 1.18 -7.75
N GLU A 112 -3.85 1.77 -7.62
CA GLU A 112 -2.65 1.06 -7.14
C GLU A 112 -2.82 0.58 -5.69
N ALA A 113 -3.34 1.45 -4.82
CA ALA A 113 -3.63 1.09 -3.44
C ALA A 113 -4.64 -0.06 -3.35
N THR A 114 -5.70 -0.03 -4.19
CA THR A 114 -6.69 -1.12 -4.27
C THR A 114 -6.04 -2.44 -4.69
N VAL A 115 -5.20 -2.42 -5.73
CA VAL A 115 -4.50 -3.63 -6.20
C VAL A 115 -3.59 -4.21 -5.13
N ILE A 116 -2.76 -3.38 -4.49
CA ILE A 116 -1.84 -3.82 -3.42
C ILE A 116 -2.64 -4.36 -2.22
N MET A 117 -3.71 -3.69 -1.81
CA MET A 117 -4.58 -4.13 -0.73
C MET A 117 -5.17 -5.52 -1.01
N VAL A 118 -5.69 -5.73 -2.21
CA VAL A 118 -6.26 -7.03 -2.60
C VAL A 118 -5.18 -8.10 -2.63
N ASP A 119 -4.05 -7.85 -3.30
CA ASP A 119 -2.97 -8.84 -3.45
C ASP A 119 -2.37 -9.26 -2.12
N SER A 120 -2.18 -8.32 -1.19
CA SER A 120 -1.67 -8.61 0.15
C SER A 120 -2.60 -9.50 0.99
N ASN A 121 -3.86 -9.61 0.62
CA ASN A 121 -4.87 -10.38 1.34
C ASN A 121 -5.30 -11.68 0.62
N LEU A 122 -5.23 -11.74 -0.72
CA LEU A 122 -5.61 -12.94 -1.49
C LEU A 122 -4.73 -14.16 -1.18
N GLN A 123 -3.52 -13.95 -0.68
CA GLN A 123 -2.61 -15.02 -0.27
C GLN A 123 -2.96 -15.68 1.08
N ARG A 124 -4.03 -15.21 1.74
CA ARG A 124 -4.48 -15.82 3.02
C ARG A 124 -5.21 -17.13 2.75
N GLU A 125 -4.86 -18.16 3.51
CA GLU A 125 -5.43 -19.50 3.39
C GLU A 125 -6.94 -19.58 3.72
N GLN A 126 -7.44 -18.67 4.57
CA GLN A 126 -8.82 -18.69 5.08
C GLN A 126 -9.63 -17.47 4.62
N LEU A 127 -9.88 -17.34 3.31
CA LEU A 127 -10.80 -16.36 2.77
C LEU A 127 -12.17 -16.98 2.52
N LEU A 128 -13.23 -16.25 2.89
CA LEU A 128 -14.57 -16.63 2.50
C LEU A 128 -14.73 -16.47 0.97
N PRO A 129 -15.48 -17.38 0.29
CA PRO A 129 -15.72 -17.24 -1.14
C PRO A 129 -16.31 -15.88 -1.55
N SER A 130 -17.18 -15.31 -0.69
CA SER A 130 -17.77 -13.98 -0.89
C SER A 130 -16.73 -12.85 -0.79
N GLU A 131 -15.79 -12.94 0.17
CA GLU A 131 -14.70 -11.98 0.30
C GLU A 131 -13.77 -12.04 -0.91
N LYS A 132 -13.46 -13.27 -1.38
CA LYS A 132 -12.63 -13.54 -2.55
C LYS A 132 -13.27 -12.97 -3.83
N ALA A 133 -14.55 -13.23 -4.07
CA ALA A 133 -15.28 -12.72 -5.22
C ALA A 133 -15.34 -11.18 -5.23
N PHE A 134 -15.59 -10.56 -4.08
CA PHE A 134 -15.62 -9.11 -3.96
C PHE A 134 -14.22 -8.49 -4.19
N ALA A 135 -13.17 -9.12 -3.67
CA ALA A 135 -11.79 -8.70 -3.85
C ALA A 135 -11.37 -8.76 -5.33
N TYR A 136 -11.70 -9.83 -6.05
CA TYR A 136 -11.44 -9.93 -7.48
C TYR A 136 -12.17 -8.85 -8.27
N LYS A 137 -13.44 -8.60 -7.94
CA LYS A 137 -14.20 -7.50 -8.57
C LYS A 137 -13.52 -6.15 -8.35
N MET A 138 -13.13 -5.84 -7.13
CA MET A 138 -12.43 -4.57 -6.82
C MET A 138 -11.13 -4.44 -7.61
N LYS A 139 -10.32 -5.50 -7.64
CA LYS A 139 -9.05 -5.51 -8.39
C LYS A 139 -9.30 -5.32 -9.88
N LEU A 140 -10.28 -6.03 -10.46
CA LEU A 140 -10.63 -5.92 -11.87
C LEU A 140 -11.09 -4.50 -12.23
N ASP A 141 -11.91 -3.87 -11.39
CA ASP A 141 -12.42 -2.51 -11.59
C ASP A 141 -11.29 -1.47 -11.46
N ALA A 142 -10.33 -1.67 -10.54
CA ALA A 142 -9.15 -0.83 -10.40
C ALA A 142 -8.24 -0.94 -11.63
N MET A 143 -7.94 -2.16 -12.10
CA MET A 143 -7.13 -2.38 -13.30
C MET A 143 -7.75 -1.78 -14.57
N ARG A 144 -9.08 -1.83 -14.71
CA ARG A 144 -9.80 -1.22 -15.83
C ARG A 144 -9.70 0.30 -15.81
N ARG A 145 -9.83 0.92 -14.64
CA ARG A 145 -9.70 2.39 -14.49
C ARG A 145 -8.27 2.84 -14.80
N GLN A 146 -7.28 2.10 -14.35
CA GLN A 146 -5.88 2.38 -14.65
C GLN A 146 -5.58 2.27 -16.15
N ALA A 147 -6.10 1.26 -16.84
CA ALA A 147 -5.91 1.06 -18.28
C ALA A 147 -6.58 2.16 -19.14
N GLY A 148 -7.69 2.75 -18.64
CA GLY A 148 -8.41 3.84 -19.31
C GLY A 148 -7.87 5.25 -19.01
N ARG A 149 -6.88 5.41 -18.12
CA ARG A 149 -6.31 6.71 -17.75
C ARG A 149 -5.13 7.03 -18.67
N PRO A 150 -5.10 8.23 -19.34
CA PRO A 150 -3.92 8.63 -20.10
C PRO A 150 -2.71 8.68 -19.16
N SER A 151 -1.62 8.03 -19.56
CA SER A 151 -0.36 7.99 -18.82
C SER A 151 0.14 9.43 -18.61
N LYS A 152 0.14 9.89 -17.35
CA LYS A 152 1.01 11.01 -16.97
C LYS A 152 2.42 10.44 -16.90
N GLU A 153 3.31 10.92 -17.75
CA GLU A 153 4.75 10.69 -17.63
C GLU A 153 5.21 11.19 -16.26
N ASN A 154 5.29 10.27 -15.30
CA ASN A 154 6.19 10.42 -14.15
C ASN A 154 6.23 9.12 -13.35
N GLY A 155 7.39 8.50 -13.41
CA GLY A 155 8.08 7.78 -12.36
C GLY A 155 7.41 6.56 -11.74
N ALA A 156 8.07 5.40 -11.94
CA ALA A 156 7.94 4.17 -11.18
C ALA A 156 6.57 3.47 -11.22
N THR A 157 6.20 3.00 -12.39
CA THR A 157 5.19 1.94 -12.51
C THR A 157 5.73 0.67 -11.88
N VAL A 158 5.32 0.38 -10.65
CA VAL A 158 5.68 -0.84 -9.91
C VAL A 158 4.84 -2.04 -10.38
N LEU A 159 3.92 -1.84 -11.32
CA LEU A 159 3.13 -2.93 -11.89
C LEU A 159 3.77 -3.40 -13.20
N PRO A 160 3.98 -4.72 -13.36
CA PRO A 160 4.48 -5.25 -14.63
C PRO A 160 3.52 -4.84 -15.75
N HIS A 161 4.09 -4.29 -16.82
CA HIS A 161 3.36 -3.91 -18.03
C HIS A 161 2.82 -5.16 -18.72
N PHE A 162 1.57 -5.49 -18.47
CA PHE A 162 0.88 -6.60 -19.12
C PHE A 162 0.39 -6.16 -20.51
N SER A 163 1.27 -6.22 -21.47
CA SER A 163 0.95 -5.94 -22.87
C SER A 163 0.13 -7.09 -23.46
N GLY A 164 -1.13 -6.84 -23.80
CA GLY A 164 -1.92 -7.68 -24.70
C GLY A 164 -2.89 -8.70 -24.08
N LYS A 165 -2.84 -8.99 -22.78
CA LYS A 165 -3.81 -9.89 -22.11
C LYS A 165 -5.00 -9.09 -21.53
N LYS A 166 -6.22 -9.65 -21.58
CA LYS A 166 -7.38 -9.07 -20.91
C LYS A 166 -7.21 -9.14 -19.39
N SER A 167 -7.67 -8.13 -18.66
CA SER A 167 -7.52 -8.05 -17.19
C SER A 167 -8.03 -9.29 -16.43
N ARG A 168 -9.06 -9.98 -16.97
CA ARG A 168 -9.56 -11.25 -16.42
C ARG A 168 -8.59 -12.40 -16.57
N GLU A 169 -7.92 -12.50 -17.69
CA GLU A 169 -6.91 -13.55 -17.97
C GLU A 169 -5.71 -13.41 -17.03
N ILE A 170 -5.30 -12.15 -16.76
CA ILE A 170 -4.21 -11.86 -15.84
C ILE A 170 -4.59 -12.27 -14.41
N LEU A 171 -5.82 -11.96 -13.98
CA LEU A 171 -6.31 -12.35 -12.66
C LEU A 171 -6.43 -13.86 -12.50
N ALA A 172 -6.96 -14.55 -13.51
CA ALA A 172 -7.09 -16.00 -13.52
C ALA A 172 -5.73 -16.70 -13.42
N GLU A 173 -4.74 -16.22 -14.16
CA GLU A 173 -3.37 -16.73 -14.14
C GLU A 173 -2.72 -16.53 -12.76
N GLN A 174 -2.90 -15.35 -12.12
CA GLN A 174 -2.38 -15.05 -10.78
C GLN A 174 -3.09 -15.84 -9.67
N ALA A 175 -4.37 -16.13 -9.85
CA ALA A 175 -5.18 -16.87 -8.89
C ALA A 175 -5.02 -18.39 -9.01
N GLY A 176 -4.46 -18.88 -10.11
CA GLY A 176 -4.44 -20.32 -10.44
C GLY A 176 -5.84 -20.89 -10.68
N GLU A 177 -6.79 -20.04 -11.07
CA GLU A 177 -8.20 -20.39 -11.28
C GLU A 177 -8.60 -20.20 -12.76
N SER A 178 -9.69 -20.85 -13.17
CA SER A 178 -10.25 -20.62 -14.50
C SER A 178 -10.76 -19.18 -14.63
N HIS A 179 -10.61 -18.59 -15.83
CA HIS A 179 -11.08 -17.22 -16.09
C HIS A 179 -12.61 -17.07 -16.00
N GLU A 180 -13.35 -18.17 -15.95
CA GLU A 180 -14.79 -18.19 -15.70
C GLU A 180 -15.16 -18.06 -14.21
N GLN A 181 -14.20 -18.34 -13.31
CA GLN A 181 -14.38 -18.26 -11.85
C GLN A 181 -13.94 -16.91 -11.27
N VAL A 182 -13.22 -16.11 -12.02
CA VAL A 182 -12.77 -14.75 -11.67
C VAL A 182 -13.62 -13.71 -12.40
#